data_9c9144a0bfea58326333e550f857e2d3
#
_entry.id   9c9144a0bfea58326333e550f857e2d3
#
_cell.length_a   1.000
_cell.length_b   1.000
_cell.length_c   1.000
_cell.angle_alpha   90.00
_cell.angle_beta   90.00
_cell.angle_gamma   90.00
#
_symmetry.space_group_name_H-M   'P 1'
#
loop_
_entity.id
_entity.type
_entity.pdbx_description
1 polymer ?
#
loop_
_entity_poly.entity_id
_entity_poly.type
_entity_poly.pdbx_seq_one_letter_code
_entity_poly.pdbx_strand_id
1 'polypeptide(L)'
;MTPEMRRIVAEAAAAAREGWSDQAVASLAESTRGLRCDADELARLLALPEADHGFREEVFMTGSSFHASVFALAEGETIPLHDHPRMDVISKVLRGRVRVRAYEWVDAAALRARECGELILGEDDGALVLRKCPGTVHTITALEGTAFLDLFAPYYDDVARPCSYYKEVAGDAATNVQFRVVTWEEARR
;
A
#
# COMPACT_ATOMS: atom_id res chain seq x y z
N MET A 1 -0.70 -9.70 -16.25
CA MET A 1 0.64 -9.72 -15.61
C MET A 1 1.74 -10.00 -16.64
N THR A 2 2.69 -9.07 -16.83
CA THR A 2 3.81 -9.22 -17.76
C THR A 2 4.82 -10.29 -17.30
N PRO A 3 5.67 -10.86 -18.20
CA PRO A 3 6.72 -11.79 -17.79
C PRO A 3 7.68 -11.21 -16.75
N GLU A 4 8.01 -9.92 -16.86
CA GLU A 4 8.88 -9.23 -15.92
C GLU A 4 8.25 -9.12 -14.53
N MET A 5 6.98 -8.72 -14.45
CA MET A 5 6.25 -8.66 -13.19
C MET A 5 6.16 -10.05 -12.54
N ARG A 6 5.92 -11.13 -13.32
CA ARG A 6 5.95 -12.51 -12.80
C ARG A 6 7.29 -12.87 -12.15
N ARG A 7 8.39 -12.49 -12.78
CA ARG A 7 9.73 -12.73 -12.26
C ARG A 7 9.92 -12.00 -10.91
N ILE A 8 9.57 -10.72 -10.85
CA ILE A 8 9.71 -9.90 -9.62
C ILE A 8 8.84 -10.47 -8.49
N VAL A 9 7.60 -10.84 -8.77
CA VAL A 9 6.70 -11.46 -7.78
C VAL A 9 7.28 -12.77 -7.25
N ALA A 10 7.86 -13.60 -8.11
CA ALA A 10 8.49 -14.86 -7.71
C ALA A 10 9.74 -14.63 -6.86
N GLU A 11 10.59 -13.66 -7.21
CA GLU A 11 11.77 -13.26 -6.44
C GLU A 11 11.37 -12.72 -5.05
N ALA A 12 10.35 -11.85 -5.00
CA ALA A 12 9.83 -11.30 -3.75
C ALA A 12 9.25 -12.38 -2.83
N ALA A 13 8.50 -13.33 -3.40
CA ALA A 13 7.96 -14.47 -2.65
C ALA A 13 9.05 -15.40 -2.12
N ALA A 14 10.11 -15.63 -2.89
CA ALA A 14 11.26 -16.42 -2.43
C ALA A 14 11.97 -15.73 -1.26
N ALA A 15 12.25 -14.44 -1.38
CA ALA A 15 12.86 -13.65 -0.31
C ALA A 15 12.00 -13.57 0.95
N ALA A 16 10.67 -13.56 0.82
CA ALA A 16 9.76 -13.47 1.95
C ALA A 16 9.80 -14.70 2.88
N ARG A 17 10.22 -15.86 2.37
CA ARG A 17 10.36 -17.08 3.19
C ARG A 17 11.49 -16.98 4.23
N GLU A 18 12.49 -16.16 3.95
CA GLU A 18 13.65 -15.90 4.81
C GLU A 18 13.46 -14.60 5.62
N GLY A 19 12.37 -13.88 5.37
CA GLY A 19 12.14 -12.52 5.85
C GLY A 19 12.89 -11.50 4.98
N TRP A 20 12.21 -10.39 4.62
CA TRP A 20 12.83 -9.35 3.82
C TRP A 20 13.89 -8.59 4.61
N SER A 21 15.17 -8.82 4.25
CA SER A 21 16.28 -7.99 4.70
C SER A 21 16.23 -6.60 4.05
N ASP A 22 16.93 -5.62 4.60
CA ASP A 22 17.00 -4.27 4.00
C ASP A 22 17.56 -4.31 2.58
N GLN A 23 18.55 -5.20 2.33
CA GLN A 23 19.13 -5.39 1.01
C GLN A 23 18.12 -6.01 0.03
N ALA A 24 17.32 -7.00 0.47
CA ALA A 24 16.30 -7.62 -0.36
C ALA A 24 15.21 -6.59 -0.73
N VAL A 25 14.74 -5.79 0.23
CA VAL A 25 13.76 -4.73 -0.02
C VAL A 25 14.29 -3.70 -1.01
N ALA A 26 15.53 -3.22 -0.83
CA ALA A 26 16.13 -2.25 -1.75
C ALA A 26 16.27 -2.83 -3.18
N SER A 27 16.71 -4.07 -3.31
CA SER A 27 16.85 -4.76 -4.60
C SER A 27 15.49 -4.96 -5.29
N LEU A 28 14.47 -5.40 -4.54
CA LEU A 28 13.12 -5.60 -5.06
C LEU A 28 12.49 -4.26 -5.49
N ALA A 29 12.60 -3.23 -4.68
CA ALA A 29 12.11 -1.89 -5.02
C ALA A 29 12.75 -1.36 -6.31
N GLU A 30 14.07 -1.52 -6.47
CA GLU A 30 14.76 -1.13 -7.69
C GLU A 30 14.32 -1.97 -8.89
N SER A 31 14.10 -3.28 -8.71
CA SER A 31 13.62 -4.17 -9.78
C SER A 31 12.22 -3.78 -10.29
N THR A 32 11.40 -3.13 -9.46
CA THR A 32 10.07 -2.66 -9.89
C THR A 32 10.09 -1.36 -10.69
N ARG A 33 11.21 -0.62 -10.71
CA ARG A 33 11.29 0.74 -11.28
C ARG A 33 10.79 0.85 -12.73
N GLY A 34 11.08 -0.16 -13.55
CA GLY A 34 10.69 -0.22 -14.96
C GLY A 34 9.26 -0.72 -15.22
N LEU A 35 8.59 -1.24 -14.21
CA LEU A 35 7.25 -1.80 -14.39
C LEU A 35 6.24 -0.74 -14.81
N ARG A 36 5.44 -1.07 -15.82
CA ARG A 36 4.35 -0.23 -16.35
C ARG A 36 3.18 -1.12 -16.77
N CYS A 37 1.99 -0.55 -16.83
CA CYS A 37 0.88 -1.08 -17.61
C CYS A 37 0.45 -0.08 -18.68
N ASP A 38 -0.13 -0.57 -19.75
CA ASP A 38 -0.67 0.28 -20.82
C ASP A 38 -2.11 0.75 -20.49
N ALA A 39 -2.68 1.56 -21.39
CA ALA A 39 -4.02 2.12 -21.20
C ALA A 39 -5.12 1.03 -21.23
N ASP A 40 -4.96 0.00 -22.06
CA ASP A 40 -5.94 -1.07 -22.20
C ASP A 40 -5.94 -1.93 -20.92
N GLU A 41 -4.77 -2.22 -20.36
CA GLU A 41 -4.64 -2.94 -19.10
C GLU A 41 -5.21 -2.13 -17.94
N LEU A 42 -4.96 -0.82 -17.86
CA LEU A 42 -5.60 0.04 -16.86
C LEU A 42 -7.12 0.02 -16.99
N ALA A 43 -7.66 0.15 -18.21
CA ALA A 43 -9.10 0.10 -18.46
C ALA A 43 -9.70 -1.25 -18.02
N ARG A 44 -9.01 -2.35 -18.27
CA ARG A 44 -9.40 -3.70 -17.83
C ARG A 44 -9.43 -3.79 -16.31
N LEU A 45 -8.40 -3.30 -15.63
CA LEU A 45 -8.30 -3.31 -14.16
C LEU A 45 -9.41 -2.45 -13.51
N LEU A 46 -9.68 -1.27 -14.07
CA LEU A 46 -10.75 -0.39 -13.59
C LEU A 46 -12.17 -0.97 -13.82
N ALA A 47 -12.31 -1.94 -14.74
CA ALA A 47 -13.56 -2.65 -14.97
C ALA A 47 -13.76 -3.89 -14.08
N LEU A 48 -12.78 -4.26 -13.25
CA LEU A 48 -12.93 -5.34 -12.29
C LEU A 48 -14.02 -5.01 -11.26
N PRO A 49 -14.75 -6.01 -10.73
CA PRO A 49 -15.60 -5.79 -9.58
C PRO A 49 -14.76 -5.40 -8.35
N GLU A 50 -15.34 -4.61 -7.47
CA GLU A 50 -14.73 -4.38 -6.16
C GLU A 50 -14.71 -5.69 -5.36
N ALA A 51 -13.58 -5.98 -4.73
CA ALA A 51 -13.46 -7.09 -3.78
C ALA A 51 -14.16 -6.74 -2.44
N ASP A 52 -14.21 -7.68 -1.51
CA ASP A 52 -14.89 -7.52 -0.21
C ASP A 52 -14.35 -6.32 0.60
N HIS A 53 -13.08 -5.99 0.40
CA HIS A 53 -12.45 -4.78 0.99
C HIS A 53 -12.78 -3.48 0.23
N GLY A 54 -13.65 -3.51 -0.80
CA GLY A 54 -14.17 -2.34 -1.49
C GLY A 54 -13.24 -1.68 -2.50
N PHE A 55 -12.20 -2.38 -2.95
CA PHE A 55 -11.28 -1.91 -4.01
C PHE A 55 -11.24 -2.92 -5.14
N ARG A 56 -10.84 -2.45 -6.33
CA ARG A 56 -10.54 -3.30 -7.48
C ARG A 56 -9.14 -3.85 -7.30
N GLU A 57 -9.05 -5.17 -7.19
CA GLU A 57 -7.80 -5.87 -6.97
C GLU A 57 -7.65 -7.07 -7.92
N GLU A 58 -6.48 -7.23 -8.50
CA GLU A 58 -6.08 -8.45 -9.20
C GLU A 58 -4.95 -9.13 -8.42
N VAL A 59 -5.27 -10.24 -7.76
CA VAL A 59 -4.31 -10.99 -6.94
C VAL A 59 -3.47 -11.90 -7.84
N PHE A 60 -2.14 -11.81 -7.70
CA PHE A 60 -1.19 -12.67 -8.40
C PHE A 60 -0.66 -13.82 -7.56
N MET A 61 -0.49 -13.56 -6.28
CA MET A 61 -0.04 -14.55 -5.30
C MET A 61 -0.55 -14.18 -3.92
N THR A 62 -1.02 -15.16 -3.16
CA THR A 62 -1.45 -14.95 -1.78
C THR A 62 -0.99 -16.08 -0.88
N GLY A 63 -0.56 -15.72 0.32
CA GLY A 63 -0.15 -16.63 1.38
C GLY A 63 0.22 -15.85 2.64
N SER A 64 0.33 -16.52 3.78
CA SER A 64 0.61 -15.86 5.06
C SER A 64 1.94 -15.12 5.14
N SER A 65 2.95 -15.57 4.39
CA SER A 65 4.28 -14.96 4.36
C SER A 65 4.45 -13.90 3.28
N PHE A 66 3.60 -13.89 2.26
CA PHE A 66 3.71 -13.01 1.11
C PHE A 66 2.38 -12.87 0.37
N HIS A 67 2.13 -11.67 -0.12
CA HIS A 67 1.05 -11.37 -1.04
C HIS A 67 1.51 -10.40 -2.11
N ALA A 68 0.98 -10.55 -3.31
CA ALA A 68 1.21 -9.65 -4.43
C ALA A 68 -0.07 -9.43 -5.22
N SER A 69 -0.43 -8.18 -5.40
CA SER A 69 -1.61 -7.79 -6.18
C SER A 69 -1.42 -6.45 -6.87
N VAL A 70 -2.27 -6.18 -7.87
CA VAL A 70 -2.44 -4.86 -8.46
C VAL A 70 -3.78 -4.30 -8.05
N PHE A 71 -3.75 -3.12 -7.45
CA PHE A 71 -4.93 -2.32 -7.18
C PHE A 71 -5.19 -1.35 -8.33
N ALA A 72 -6.47 -1.08 -8.59
CA ALA A 72 -6.89 -0.05 -9.55
C ALA A 72 -7.90 0.90 -8.90
N LEU A 73 -7.62 2.19 -9.02
CA LEU A 73 -8.45 3.28 -8.50
C LEU A 73 -8.86 4.21 -9.64
N ALA A 74 -10.14 4.57 -9.69
CA ALA A 74 -10.60 5.66 -10.53
C ALA A 74 -10.15 7.01 -9.96
N GLU A 75 -10.16 8.05 -10.78
CA GLU A 75 -9.84 9.41 -10.33
C GLU A 75 -10.68 9.81 -9.13
N GLY A 76 -10.02 10.33 -8.08
CA GLY A 76 -10.62 10.75 -6.83
C GLY A 76 -10.91 9.62 -5.83
N GLU A 77 -10.82 8.35 -6.23
CA GLU A 77 -10.95 7.24 -5.28
C GLU A 77 -9.79 7.24 -4.28
N THR A 78 -10.11 6.90 -3.04
CA THR A 78 -9.14 6.91 -1.93
C THR A 78 -9.18 5.60 -1.16
N ILE A 79 -8.01 4.98 -0.98
CA ILE A 79 -7.82 3.99 0.08
C ILE A 79 -7.72 4.79 1.39
N PRO A 80 -8.67 4.64 2.32
CA PRO A 80 -8.70 5.40 3.56
C PRO A 80 -7.45 5.19 4.41
N LEU A 81 -7.30 6.00 5.43
CA LEU A 81 -6.19 5.92 6.37
C LEU A 81 -6.15 4.54 7.03
N HIS A 82 -5.08 3.79 6.77
CA HIS A 82 -4.90 2.40 7.22
C HIS A 82 -3.44 2.11 7.55
N ASP A 83 -3.20 1.00 8.25
CA ASP A 83 -1.86 0.58 8.64
C ASP A 83 -1.42 -0.77 8.03
N HIS A 84 -0.13 -1.03 8.15
CA HIS A 84 0.52 -2.29 7.77
C HIS A 84 1.29 -2.85 8.98
N PRO A 85 0.58 -3.45 9.97
CA PRO A 85 1.21 -3.81 11.24
C PRO A 85 2.26 -4.90 11.08
N ARG A 86 3.52 -4.55 11.36
CA ARG A 86 4.69 -5.45 11.26
C ARG A 86 4.92 -6.02 9.85
N MET A 87 4.52 -5.27 8.83
CA MET A 87 4.65 -5.63 7.42
C MET A 87 5.65 -4.70 6.73
N ASP A 88 6.45 -5.27 5.85
CA ASP A 88 7.15 -4.51 4.83
C ASP A 88 6.29 -4.49 3.56
N VAL A 89 6.16 -3.34 2.93
CA VAL A 89 5.39 -3.17 1.69
C VAL A 89 6.22 -2.43 0.65
N ILE A 90 6.18 -2.93 -0.58
CA ILE A 90 6.74 -2.25 -1.75
C ILE A 90 5.57 -1.94 -2.68
N SER A 91 5.30 -0.65 -2.88
CA SER A 91 4.20 -0.15 -3.69
C SER A 91 4.71 0.59 -4.91
N LYS A 92 4.41 0.12 -6.12
CA LYS A 92 4.88 0.70 -7.39
C LYS A 92 3.71 1.13 -8.27
N VAL A 93 3.61 2.43 -8.54
CA VAL A 93 2.65 2.93 -9.53
C VAL A 93 3.05 2.43 -10.92
N LEU A 94 2.14 1.70 -11.56
CA LEU A 94 2.32 1.12 -12.90
C LEU A 94 1.81 2.06 -13.98
N ARG A 95 0.79 2.88 -13.65
CA ARG A 95 0.21 3.90 -14.52
C ARG A 95 -0.61 4.88 -13.69
N GLY A 96 -0.66 6.12 -14.14
CA GLY A 96 -1.36 7.21 -13.46
C GLY A 96 -0.54 7.82 -12.33
N ARG A 97 -1.22 8.50 -11.41
CA ARG A 97 -0.59 9.17 -10.27
C ARG A 97 -1.45 9.06 -9.02
N VAL A 98 -0.77 8.88 -7.90
CA VAL A 98 -1.38 8.86 -6.57
C VAL A 98 -0.79 9.94 -5.68
N ARG A 99 -1.63 10.45 -4.78
CA ARG A 99 -1.21 11.22 -3.60
C ARG A 99 -1.20 10.28 -2.41
N VAL A 100 -0.07 10.21 -1.72
CA VAL A 100 0.11 9.45 -0.48
C VAL A 100 0.34 10.43 0.65
N ARG A 101 -0.52 10.43 1.67
CA ARG A 101 -0.30 11.17 2.91
C ARG A 101 0.06 10.17 4.00
N ALA A 102 1.24 10.30 4.57
CA ALA A 102 1.83 9.31 5.45
C ALA A 102 2.06 9.84 6.85
N TYR A 103 1.98 8.94 7.82
CA TYR A 103 2.18 9.17 9.24
C TYR A 103 3.03 8.06 9.83
N GLU A 104 3.78 8.38 10.85
CA GLU A 104 4.62 7.51 11.64
C GLU A 104 4.10 7.45 13.07
N TRP A 105 4.00 6.26 13.65
CA TRP A 105 3.57 6.12 15.05
C TRP A 105 4.58 6.75 16.00
N VAL A 106 4.09 7.68 16.84
CA VAL A 106 4.80 8.18 18.01
C VAL A 106 4.47 7.31 19.22
N ASP A 107 3.22 6.88 19.31
CA ASP A 107 2.71 5.96 20.32
C ASP A 107 1.51 5.21 19.73
N ALA A 108 1.77 4.03 19.22
CA ALA A 108 0.73 3.22 18.58
C ALA A 108 -0.35 2.77 19.56
N ALA A 109 -0.01 2.51 20.82
CA ALA A 109 -0.97 2.09 21.84
C ALA A 109 -1.95 3.24 22.20
N ALA A 110 -1.45 4.47 22.19
CA ALA A 110 -2.27 5.66 22.39
C ALA A 110 -2.84 6.24 21.09
N LEU A 111 -2.64 5.57 19.95
CA LEU A 111 -3.06 6.02 18.62
C LEU A 111 -2.58 7.44 18.26
N ARG A 112 -1.36 7.77 18.65
CA ARG A 112 -0.72 9.06 18.33
C ARG A 112 0.32 8.86 17.25
N ALA A 113 0.24 9.68 16.20
CA ALA A 113 1.14 9.64 15.07
C ALA A 113 1.66 11.04 14.72
N ARG A 114 2.79 11.09 14.05
CA ARG A 114 3.36 12.30 13.46
C ARG A 114 3.14 12.25 11.95
N GLU A 115 2.70 13.36 11.38
CA GLU A 115 2.61 13.47 9.92
C GLU A 115 4.02 13.53 9.33
N CYS A 116 4.28 12.65 8.35
CA CYS A 116 5.54 12.59 7.61
C CYS A 116 5.50 13.44 6.33
N GLY A 117 4.32 13.94 5.98
CA GLY A 117 4.08 14.74 4.80
C GLY A 117 3.30 14.02 3.71
N GLU A 118 3.28 14.64 2.55
CA GLU A 118 2.55 14.21 1.37
C GLU A 118 3.53 13.96 0.22
N LEU A 119 3.33 12.88 -0.51
CA LEU A 119 4.07 12.52 -1.72
C LEU A 119 3.09 12.38 -2.88
N ILE A 120 3.50 12.83 -4.06
CA ILE A 120 2.83 12.46 -5.31
C ILE A 120 3.76 11.50 -6.04
N LEU A 121 3.24 10.33 -6.37
CA LEU A 121 3.97 9.26 -7.05
C LEU A 121 3.27 8.91 -8.36
N GLY A 122 4.04 8.77 -9.41
CA GLY A 122 3.60 8.37 -10.73
C GLY A 122 4.36 7.16 -11.27
N GLU A 123 4.07 6.80 -12.50
CA GLU A 123 4.69 5.65 -13.16
C GLU A 123 6.20 5.80 -13.36
N ASP A 124 6.74 7.03 -13.42
CA ASP A 124 8.17 7.31 -13.59
C ASP A 124 8.95 7.32 -12.27
N ASP A 125 8.27 7.36 -11.14
CA ASP A 125 8.90 7.34 -9.83
C ASP A 125 9.34 5.93 -9.43
N GLY A 126 10.24 5.86 -8.44
CA GLY A 126 10.58 4.62 -7.76
C GLY A 126 9.40 4.07 -6.96
N ALA A 127 9.55 2.88 -6.41
CA ALA A 127 8.56 2.32 -5.50
C ALA A 127 8.55 3.04 -4.16
N LEU A 128 7.36 3.23 -3.58
CA LEU A 128 7.21 3.55 -2.17
C LEU A 128 7.54 2.30 -1.35
N VAL A 129 8.40 2.45 -0.36
CA VAL A 129 8.78 1.37 0.56
C VAL A 129 8.30 1.72 1.96
N LEU A 130 7.41 0.92 2.49
CA LEU A 130 6.95 1.01 3.87
C LEU A 130 7.62 -0.08 4.68
N ARG A 131 8.27 0.31 5.78
CA ARG A 131 9.00 -0.63 6.65
C ARG A 131 8.17 -0.98 7.87
N LYS A 132 8.28 -2.23 8.33
CA LYS A 132 7.60 -2.75 9.53
C LYS A 132 7.97 -2.01 10.84
N CYS A 133 9.07 -1.30 10.87
CA CYS A 133 9.53 -0.47 11.98
C CYS A 133 9.98 0.89 11.45
N PRO A 134 9.48 1.99 12.01
CA PRO A 134 8.55 2.13 13.14
C PRO A 134 7.09 1.78 12.83
N GLY A 135 6.76 1.40 11.59
CA GLY A 135 5.40 1.23 11.13
C GLY A 135 4.80 2.54 10.62
N THR A 136 3.99 2.43 9.61
CA THR A 136 3.40 3.58 8.91
C THR A 136 1.89 3.45 8.80
N VAL A 137 1.22 4.59 8.80
CA VAL A 137 -0.21 4.73 8.50
C VAL A 137 -0.31 5.71 7.35
N HIS A 138 -1.11 5.41 6.34
CA HIS A 138 -1.22 6.30 5.18
C HIS A 138 -2.59 6.23 4.50
N THR A 139 -2.85 7.24 3.68
CA THR A 139 -3.91 7.23 2.67
C THR A 139 -3.29 7.18 1.28
N ILE A 140 -4.02 6.62 0.33
CA ILE A 140 -3.66 6.69 -1.10
C ILE A 140 -4.86 7.24 -1.86
N THR A 141 -4.71 8.39 -2.51
CA THR A 141 -5.76 8.99 -3.35
C THR A 141 -5.30 9.02 -4.80
N ALA A 142 -6.09 8.46 -5.70
CA ALA A 142 -5.83 8.52 -7.13
C ALA A 142 -6.08 9.94 -7.67
N LEU A 143 -5.08 10.55 -8.31
CA LEU A 143 -5.20 11.87 -8.95
C LEU A 143 -5.72 11.78 -10.39
N GLU A 144 -5.71 10.59 -10.94
CA GLU A 144 -6.24 10.17 -12.22
C GLU A 144 -6.47 8.66 -12.17
N GLY A 145 -7.08 8.05 -13.20
CA GLY A 145 -7.19 6.58 -13.23
C GLY A 145 -5.83 5.93 -13.06
N THR A 146 -5.67 5.13 -12.03
CA THR A 146 -4.37 4.63 -11.57
C THR A 146 -4.38 3.14 -11.32
N ALA A 147 -3.27 2.46 -11.66
CA ALA A 147 -2.96 1.10 -11.23
C ALA A 147 -1.61 1.08 -10.52
N PHE A 148 -1.50 0.34 -9.41
CA PHE A 148 -0.25 0.15 -8.69
C PHE A 148 -0.11 -1.29 -8.18
N LEU A 149 1.12 -1.80 -8.23
CA LEU A 149 1.51 -3.12 -7.70
C LEU A 149 1.90 -2.97 -6.25
N ASP A 150 1.33 -3.80 -5.39
CA ASP A 150 1.75 -3.96 -4.00
C ASP A 150 2.32 -5.35 -3.75
N LEU A 151 3.46 -5.38 -3.06
CA LEU A 151 4.12 -6.57 -2.56
C LEU A 151 4.16 -6.47 -1.04
N PHE A 152 3.57 -7.43 -0.34
CA PHE A 152 3.46 -7.45 1.13
C PHE A 152 4.25 -8.62 1.74
N ALA A 153 5.04 -8.38 2.77
CA ALA A 153 5.72 -9.43 3.50
C ALA A 153 5.88 -9.11 5.00
N PRO A 154 5.27 -9.89 5.89
CA PRO A 154 4.23 -10.88 5.63
C PRO A 154 2.91 -10.23 5.22
N TYR A 155 1.89 -11.00 4.79
CA TYR A 155 0.57 -10.46 4.49
C TYR A 155 -0.29 -10.27 5.74
N TYR A 156 -1.41 -9.59 5.60
CA TYR A 156 -2.40 -9.43 6.67
C TYR A 156 -2.85 -10.77 7.23
N ASP A 157 -3.28 -10.76 8.47
CA ASP A 157 -3.82 -11.88 9.20
C ASP A 157 -4.85 -11.33 10.18
N ASP A 158 -6.09 -11.82 10.12
CA ASP A 158 -7.23 -11.25 10.84
C ASP A 158 -7.04 -11.23 12.37
N VAL A 159 -6.13 -12.03 12.90
CA VAL A 159 -5.85 -12.11 14.34
C VAL A 159 -4.53 -11.46 14.71
N ALA A 160 -3.46 -11.83 14.00
CA ALA A 160 -2.11 -11.39 14.35
C ALA A 160 -1.73 -10.04 13.75
N ARG A 161 -2.26 -9.69 12.57
CA ARG A 161 -1.93 -8.47 11.82
C ARG A 161 -3.13 -7.95 11.04
N PRO A 162 -4.26 -7.62 11.71
CA PRO A 162 -5.42 -7.08 11.01
C PRO A 162 -5.09 -5.73 10.38
N CYS A 163 -5.64 -5.47 9.21
CA CYS A 163 -5.67 -4.11 8.66
C CYS A 163 -6.62 -3.26 9.51
N SER A 164 -6.11 -2.17 10.06
CA SER A 164 -6.95 -1.23 10.81
C SER A 164 -7.14 0.06 10.02
N TYR A 165 -8.35 0.60 10.09
CA TYR A 165 -8.70 1.88 9.49
C TYR A 165 -8.82 2.94 10.57
N TYR A 166 -8.45 4.18 10.22
CA TYR A 166 -8.37 5.29 11.18
C TYR A 166 -9.06 6.53 10.65
N LYS A 167 -9.47 7.38 11.59
CA LYS A 167 -9.80 8.80 11.34
C LYS A 167 -9.01 9.69 12.27
N GLU A 168 -8.60 10.84 11.75
CA GLU A 168 -8.03 11.88 12.57
C GLU A 168 -9.09 12.43 13.52
N VAL A 169 -8.69 12.60 14.77
CA VAL A 169 -9.47 13.32 15.79
C VAL A 169 -8.85 14.69 15.93
N ALA A 170 -9.65 15.74 16.02
CA ALA A 170 -9.16 17.11 16.21
C ALA A 170 -8.18 17.13 17.41
N GLY A 171 -6.92 17.33 17.13
CA GLY A 171 -5.81 17.32 18.09
C GLY A 171 -5.20 18.71 18.21
N ASP A 172 -4.59 18.96 19.35
CA ASP A 172 -4.11 20.27 19.80
C ASP A 172 -2.59 20.44 19.60
N ALA A 173 -1.98 19.83 18.61
CA ALA A 173 -0.55 19.98 18.45
C ALA A 173 -0.09 20.01 16.99
N ALA A 174 0.73 20.99 16.68
CA ALA A 174 1.32 21.27 15.38
C ALA A 174 2.20 20.13 14.80
N THR A 175 2.36 19.00 15.46
CA THR A 175 3.26 17.92 15.06
C THR A 175 2.73 16.50 15.29
N ASN A 176 1.72 16.31 16.16
CA ASN A 176 1.18 14.99 16.46
C ASN A 176 -0.33 14.95 16.25
N VAL A 177 -0.77 13.96 15.51
CA VAL A 177 -2.18 13.72 15.20
C VAL A 177 -2.68 12.58 16.07
N GLN A 178 -3.86 12.77 16.67
CA GLN A 178 -4.57 11.72 17.38
C GLN A 178 -5.48 11.00 16.41
N PHE A 179 -5.43 9.68 16.39
CA PHE A 179 -6.35 8.84 15.62
C PHE A 179 -7.38 8.16 16.50
N ARG A 180 -8.45 7.71 15.88
CA ARG A 180 -9.36 6.68 16.40
C ARG A 180 -9.51 5.56 15.38
N VAL A 181 -9.63 4.34 15.84
CA VAL A 181 -9.97 3.20 14.99
C VAL A 181 -11.42 3.34 14.52
N VAL A 182 -11.68 3.01 13.29
CA VAL A 182 -13.01 3.07 12.66
C VAL A 182 -13.28 1.79 11.87
N THR A 183 -14.54 1.53 11.55
CA THR A 183 -14.88 0.48 10.58
C THR A 183 -14.54 0.95 9.16
N TRP A 184 -14.49 -0.01 8.23
CA TRP A 184 -14.32 0.28 6.81
C TRP A 184 -15.39 1.26 6.29
N GLU A 185 -16.67 1.04 6.64
CA GLU A 185 -17.78 1.88 6.21
C GLU A 185 -17.68 3.31 6.75
N GLU A 186 -17.17 3.48 7.98
CA GLU A 186 -16.90 4.80 8.53
C GLU A 186 -15.69 5.47 7.87
N ALA A 187 -14.65 4.72 7.52
CA ALA A 187 -13.44 5.25 6.92
C ALA A 187 -13.69 5.85 5.52
N ARG A 188 -14.60 5.26 4.75
CA ARG A 188 -14.98 5.69 3.39
C ARG A 188 -15.85 6.97 3.34
N ARG A 189 -16.45 7.39 4.43
CA ARG A 189 -17.30 8.58 4.54
C ARG A 189 -16.50 9.82 4.91
#